data_01aeb20018fe5bb16d5a1655c10100ab
#
_entry.id   01aeb20018fe5bb16d5a1655c10100ab
#
_cell.length_a   1.000
_cell.length_b   1.000
_cell.length_c   1.000
_cell.angle_alpha   90.00
_cell.angle_beta   90.00
_cell.angle_gamma   90.00
#
_symmetry.space_group_name_H-M   'P 1'
#
loop_
_entity.id
_entity.type
_entity.pdbx_description
1 polymer ?
#
loop_
_entity_poly.entity_id
_entity_poly.type
_entity_poly.pdbx_seq_one_letter_code
_entity_poly.pdbx_strand_id
1 'polypeptide(L)'
;MLFRELTAADYPAVQALHRLVGWPERSAAGWRWLYDNPARLEAKAAAGWVTDGPDRRPAAHVGNLVQRFWLGDQVLYGATGFSVIVAPGARGASRVLLDAFSHQPGMFAAWIFNANSRSQPLYRRHDMIAWPEPTHALKLSWILSPLPLLAGRVLRAAYRIAPHTLTALDEPLLNARLGRTPRLTLPNGVALLTELGDDSPFARFWQTLKSEGRLLADRSPAVLRWRLADPDLTVPPLLLAHRRNGAVTGYAMAQMAKANSLEPPVLEIIDLEALADDSEAIPTLMDGLKQAARAMGAAKLRLQTVTPQGLTRLGRHADVTRQEGGWGHCHVRFAEGGPDPALWSPTPYDGDYAVCLRPVPLREPVPARRGLTVGAATARA
;
A
#
# COMPACT_ATOMS: atom_id res chain seq x y z
N MET A 1 -8.89 9.04 -29.54
CA MET A 1 -8.56 9.21 -28.10
C MET A 1 -7.35 10.09 -28.01
N LEU A 2 -7.39 11.14 -27.19
CA LEU A 2 -6.28 12.08 -26.99
C LEU A 2 -5.53 11.66 -25.70
N PHE A 3 -4.24 11.34 -25.84
CA PHE A 3 -3.35 11.09 -24.72
C PHE A 3 -2.76 12.41 -24.19
N ARG A 4 -2.70 12.59 -22.89
CA ARG A 4 -2.10 13.76 -22.24
C ARG A 4 -1.79 13.52 -20.76
N GLU A 5 -1.02 14.40 -20.17
CA GLU A 5 -0.79 14.41 -18.72
C GLU A 5 -2.08 14.74 -17.97
N LEU A 6 -2.15 14.20 -16.74
CA LEU A 6 -3.20 14.46 -15.77
C LEU A 6 -3.06 15.88 -15.22
N THR A 7 -4.17 16.59 -15.14
CA THR A 7 -4.27 17.90 -14.47
C THR A 7 -5.20 17.83 -13.25
N ALA A 8 -5.13 18.81 -12.38
CA ALA A 8 -6.02 18.89 -11.23
C ALA A 8 -7.52 18.97 -11.61
N ALA A 9 -7.82 19.50 -12.81
CA ALA A 9 -9.19 19.57 -13.31
C ALA A 9 -9.80 18.21 -13.69
N ASP A 10 -8.97 17.17 -13.86
CA ASP A 10 -9.42 15.84 -14.27
C ASP A 10 -9.95 15.00 -13.10
N TYR A 11 -9.72 15.40 -11.86
CA TYR A 11 -10.08 14.58 -10.69
C TYR A 11 -11.52 14.11 -10.64
N PRO A 12 -12.55 14.92 -10.96
CA PRO A 12 -13.93 14.43 -10.99
C PRO A 12 -14.14 13.28 -11.97
N ALA A 13 -13.48 13.33 -13.14
CA ALA A 13 -13.57 12.27 -14.14
C ALA A 13 -12.78 11.02 -13.73
N VAL A 14 -11.60 11.18 -13.16
CA VAL A 14 -10.82 10.06 -12.57
C VAL A 14 -11.61 9.40 -11.43
N GLN A 15 -12.29 10.19 -10.60
CA GLN A 15 -13.16 9.68 -9.56
C GLN A 15 -14.34 8.88 -10.14
N ALA A 16 -14.89 9.30 -11.28
CA ALA A 16 -15.92 8.54 -11.99
C ALA A 16 -15.39 7.19 -12.50
N LEU A 17 -14.14 7.14 -12.98
CA LEU A 17 -13.48 5.88 -13.35
C LEU A 17 -13.29 4.97 -12.13
N HIS A 18 -12.92 5.49 -10.95
CA HIS A 18 -12.85 4.71 -9.71
C HIS A 18 -14.21 4.10 -9.37
N ARG A 19 -15.30 4.88 -9.45
CA ARG A 19 -16.67 4.37 -9.22
C ARG A 19 -17.06 3.27 -10.21
N LEU A 20 -16.66 3.42 -11.47
CA LEU A 20 -16.96 2.45 -12.53
C LEU A 20 -16.39 1.06 -12.19
N VAL A 21 -15.19 1.00 -11.66
CA VAL A 21 -14.51 -0.26 -11.29
C VAL A 21 -14.70 -0.65 -9.82
N GLY A 22 -15.48 0.13 -9.06
CA GLY A 22 -15.75 -0.12 -7.65
C GLY A 22 -14.53 0.11 -6.73
N TRP A 23 -13.59 0.91 -7.16
CA TRP A 23 -12.41 1.24 -6.35
C TRP A 23 -12.68 2.40 -5.38
N PRO A 24 -11.82 2.61 -4.36
CA PRO A 24 -11.97 3.70 -3.42
C PRO A 24 -12.05 5.04 -4.11
N GLU A 25 -12.92 5.86 -3.58
CA GLU A 25 -12.94 7.26 -3.91
C GLU A 25 -12.03 8.02 -2.94
N ARG A 26 -11.40 9.05 -3.47
CA ARG A 26 -10.66 10.01 -2.66
C ARG A 26 -11.41 11.33 -2.65
N SER A 27 -11.29 12.10 -1.56
CA SER A 27 -11.79 13.47 -1.54
C SER A 27 -11.02 14.36 -2.52
N ALA A 28 -11.58 15.52 -2.84
CA ALA A 28 -10.86 16.52 -3.65
C ALA A 28 -9.55 16.97 -2.95
N ALA A 29 -9.56 17.05 -1.62
CA ALA A 29 -8.36 17.35 -0.83
C ALA A 29 -7.32 16.22 -0.93
N GLY A 30 -7.76 14.95 -0.86
CA GLY A 30 -6.88 13.79 -1.00
C GLY A 30 -6.28 13.67 -2.39
N TRP A 31 -7.02 14.02 -3.46
CA TRP A 31 -6.46 14.12 -4.80
C TRP A 31 -5.46 15.26 -4.92
N ARG A 32 -5.74 16.42 -4.34
CA ARG A 32 -4.79 17.54 -4.31
C ARG A 32 -3.52 17.17 -3.57
N TRP A 33 -3.63 16.52 -2.42
CA TRP A 33 -2.49 16.01 -1.65
C TRP A 33 -1.58 15.09 -2.48
N LEU A 34 -2.15 14.17 -3.28
CA LEU A 34 -1.39 13.33 -4.22
C LEU A 34 -0.75 14.17 -5.33
N TYR A 35 -1.47 15.16 -5.86
CA TYR A 35 -0.98 16.04 -6.91
C TYR A 35 0.18 16.90 -6.40
N ASP A 36 0.10 17.40 -5.19
CA ASP A 36 1.11 18.24 -4.55
C ASP A 36 2.22 17.41 -3.86
N ASN A 37 2.41 16.16 -4.25
CA ASN A 37 3.47 15.28 -3.75
C ASN A 37 4.85 15.96 -3.89
N PRO A 38 5.58 16.18 -2.77
CA PRO A 38 6.86 16.88 -2.79
C PRO A 38 7.90 16.26 -3.72
N ALA A 39 8.06 14.93 -3.69
CA ALA A 39 9.01 14.24 -4.56
C ALA A 39 8.68 14.39 -6.04
N ARG A 40 7.39 14.42 -6.40
CA ARG A 40 6.95 14.69 -7.76
C ARG A 40 7.32 16.10 -8.21
N LEU A 41 7.08 17.09 -7.35
CA LEU A 41 7.40 18.49 -7.65
C LEU A 41 8.91 18.70 -7.81
N GLU A 42 9.72 18.11 -6.94
CA GLU A 42 11.18 18.11 -7.01
C GLU A 42 11.67 17.48 -8.32
N ALA A 43 11.13 16.30 -8.68
CA ALA A 43 11.48 15.59 -9.91
C ALA A 43 10.87 16.20 -11.17
N LYS A 44 9.98 17.20 -11.05
CA LYS A 44 9.22 17.81 -12.16
C LYS A 44 8.48 16.76 -13.00
N ALA A 45 7.97 15.71 -12.34
CA ALA A 45 7.30 14.59 -13.00
C ALA A 45 5.78 14.85 -13.13
N ALA A 46 5.14 14.19 -14.10
CA ALA A 46 3.70 14.18 -14.23
C ALA A 46 3.02 13.54 -13.00
N ALA A 47 1.83 13.99 -12.63
CA ALA A 47 1.02 13.35 -11.58
C ALA A 47 0.34 12.05 -12.06
N GLY A 48 0.37 11.81 -13.34
CA GLY A 48 -0.22 10.69 -14.04
C GLY A 48 -0.57 11.05 -15.46
N TRP A 49 -1.25 10.16 -16.15
CA TRP A 49 -1.67 10.35 -17.53
C TRP A 49 -3.10 9.87 -17.71
N VAL A 50 -3.77 10.49 -18.68
CA VAL A 50 -5.12 10.15 -19.09
C VAL A 50 -5.21 9.99 -20.60
N THR A 51 -6.21 9.25 -21.01
CA THR A 51 -6.65 9.22 -22.42
C THR A 51 -8.10 9.65 -22.46
N ASP A 52 -8.37 10.73 -23.20
CA ASP A 52 -9.72 11.26 -23.32
C ASP A 52 -10.57 10.43 -24.28
N GLY A 53 -11.83 10.27 -23.93
CA GLY A 53 -12.87 9.69 -24.78
C GLY A 53 -13.41 10.66 -25.81
N PRO A 54 -14.45 10.27 -26.54
CA PRO A 54 -15.10 11.14 -27.54
C PRO A 54 -15.70 12.42 -26.95
N ASP A 55 -16.10 12.39 -25.69
CA ASP A 55 -16.66 13.51 -24.92
C ASP A 55 -15.58 14.43 -24.32
N ARG A 56 -14.30 14.21 -24.67
CA ARG A 56 -13.13 14.95 -24.15
C ARG A 56 -12.95 14.83 -22.63
N ARG A 57 -13.45 13.77 -22.04
CA ARG A 57 -13.24 13.44 -20.63
C ARG A 57 -12.32 12.22 -20.50
N PRO A 58 -11.53 12.12 -19.42
CA PRO A 58 -10.74 10.94 -19.16
C PRO A 58 -11.57 9.66 -19.22
N ALA A 59 -11.24 8.78 -20.18
CA ALA A 59 -11.80 7.44 -20.34
C ALA A 59 -10.82 6.35 -19.89
N ALA A 60 -9.55 6.70 -19.71
CA ALA A 60 -8.55 5.85 -19.11
C ALA A 60 -7.55 6.68 -18.29
N HIS A 61 -6.96 6.08 -17.28
CA HIS A 61 -6.08 6.75 -16.30
C HIS A 61 -5.00 5.82 -15.80
N VAL A 62 -3.81 6.38 -15.54
CA VAL A 62 -2.78 5.82 -14.65
C VAL A 62 -2.24 6.95 -13.77
N GLY A 63 -2.26 6.74 -12.48
CA GLY A 63 -1.65 7.65 -11.50
C GLY A 63 -0.16 7.37 -11.34
N ASN A 64 0.60 8.40 -10.98
CA ASN A 64 2.05 8.37 -10.84
C ASN A 64 2.44 8.89 -9.45
N LEU A 65 2.72 7.99 -8.51
CA LEU A 65 3.20 8.34 -7.18
C LEU A 65 4.73 8.31 -7.18
N VAL A 66 5.34 9.46 -7.40
CA VAL A 66 6.80 9.63 -7.37
C VAL A 66 7.29 9.60 -5.93
N GLN A 67 8.41 8.97 -5.72
CA GLN A 67 9.07 8.87 -4.43
C GLN A 67 10.55 9.22 -4.56
N ARG A 68 11.06 9.95 -3.57
CA ARG A 68 12.48 10.20 -3.41
C ARG A 68 13.13 8.99 -2.75
N PHE A 69 14.30 8.63 -3.24
CA PHE A 69 15.13 7.56 -2.72
C PHE A 69 16.52 8.07 -2.37
N TRP A 70 17.17 7.35 -1.49
CA TRP A 70 18.52 7.60 -1.06
C TRP A 70 19.39 6.37 -1.26
N LEU A 71 20.57 6.58 -1.81
CA LEU A 71 21.66 5.61 -1.82
C LEU A 71 22.90 6.32 -1.22
N GLY A 72 23.12 6.16 0.07
CA GLY A 72 23.99 7.05 0.83
C GLY A 72 23.51 8.48 0.73
N ASP A 73 24.33 9.39 0.20
CA ASP A 73 23.98 10.81 0.00
C ASP A 73 23.42 11.12 -1.39
N GLN A 74 23.38 10.12 -2.27
CA GLN A 74 22.81 10.29 -3.59
C GLN A 74 21.27 10.27 -3.52
N VAL A 75 20.65 11.29 -4.13
CA VAL A 75 19.20 11.39 -4.30
C VAL A 75 18.82 10.81 -5.65
N LEU A 76 17.82 9.94 -5.63
CA LEU A 76 17.24 9.29 -6.79
C LEU A 76 15.71 9.41 -6.73
N TYR A 77 15.06 9.32 -7.88
CA TYR A 77 13.60 9.28 -7.94
C TYR A 77 13.14 8.02 -8.61
N GLY A 78 12.06 7.46 -8.10
CA GLY A 78 11.37 6.33 -8.68
C GLY A 78 9.87 6.51 -8.54
N ALA A 79 9.07 5.74 -9.28
CA ALA A 79 7.65 5.95 -9.32
C ALA A 79 6.85 4.66 -9.24
N THR A 80 5.82 4.64 -8.40
CA THR A 80 4.82 3.58 -8.40
C THR A 80 3.56 4.02 -9.14
N GLY A 81 3.11 3.15 -10.06
CA GLY A 81 1.84 3.35 -10.75
C GLY A 81 0.68 2.89 -9.88
N PHE A 82 -0.38 3.68 -9.86
CA PHE A 82 -1.62 3.34 -9.17
C PHE A 82 -2.83 3.67 -10.03
N SER A 83 -3.95 3.03 -9.71
CA SER A 83 -5.23 3.28 -10.37
C SER A 83 -5.17 3.20 -11.90
N VAL A 84 -4.57 2.11 -12.42
CA VAL A 84 -4.62 1.80 -13.85
C VAL A 84 -6.03 1.37 -14.21
N ILE A 85 -6.82 2.27 -14.78
CA ILE A 85 -8.22 2.06 -15.11
C ILE A 85 -8.47 2.39 -16.58
N VAL A 86 -9.20 1.51 -17.27
CA VAL A 86 -9.62 1.72 -18.65
C VAL A 86 -11.12 1.47 -18.75
N ALA A 87 -11.88 2.46 -19.16
CA ALA A 87 -13.31 2.32 -19.41
C ALA A 87 -13.58 1.35 -20.59
N PRO A 88 -14.71 0.64 -20.60
CA PRO A 88 -15.00 -0.36 -21.65
C PRO A 88 -14.86 0.13 -23.08
N GLY A 89 -15.18 1.40 -23.35
CA GLY A 89 -15.06 2.04 -24.68
C GLY A 89 -13.65 2.51 -25.05
N ALA A 90 -12.67 2.45 -24.13
CA ALA A 90 -11.31 2.98 -24.34
C ALA A 90 -10.27 1.85 -24.52
N ARG A 91 -10.63 0.76 -25.20
CA ARG A 91 -9.73 -0.36 -25.45
C ARG A 91 -8.45 0.12 -26.16
N GLY A 92 -7.29 -0.38 -25.68
CA GLY A 92 -5.97 -0.01 -26.19
C GLY A 92 -5.32 1.20 -25.50
N ALA A 93 -6.08 2.01 -24.76
CA ALA A 93 -5.54 3.17 -24.03
C ALA A 93 -4.49 2.78 -22.98
N SER A 94 -4.59 1.59 -22.37
CA SER A 94 -3.61 1.10 -21.42
C SER A 94 -2.19 1.05 -21.96
N ARG A 95 -2.02 0.82 -23.26
CA ARG A 95 -0.70 0.73 -23.89
C ARG A 95 0.05 2.08 -23.79
N VAL A 96 -0.56 3.16 -24.26
CA VAL A 96 0.09 4.48 -24.23
C VAL A 96 0.26 5.01 -22.81
N LEU A 97 -0.67 4.70 -21.91
CA LEU A 97 -0.59 5.09 -20.50
C LEU A 97 0.58 4.39 -19.79
N LEU A 98 0.72 3.08 -19.98
CA LEU A 98 1.80 2.32 -19.33
C LEU A 98 3.14 2.59 -19.99
N ASP A 99 3.16 2.88 -21.28
CA ASP A 99 4.39 3.30 -21.95
C ASP A 99 4.92 4.61 -21.36
N ALA A 100 4.07 5.63 -21.25
CA ALA A 100 4.44 6.90 -20.63
C ALA A 100 4.86 6.74 -19.16
N PHE A 101 4.15 5.89 -18.39
CA PHE A 101 4.49 5.62 -17.00
C PHE A 101 5.83 4.89 -16.86
N SER A 102 6.05 3.82 -17.64
CA SER A 102 7.23 2.97 -17.46
C SER A 102 8.51 3.59 -18.03
N HIS A 103 8.40 4.52 -18.99
CA HIS A 103 9.55 5.15 -19.66
C HIS A 103 9.72 6.63 -19.30
N GLN A 104 9.10 7.09 -18.22
CA GLN A 104 9.22 8.50 -17.81
C GLN A 104 10.69 8.84 -17.45
N PRO A 105 11.18 10.01 -17.90
CA PRO A 105 12.56 10.39 -17.66
C PRO A 105 12.85 10.69 -16.17
N GLY A 106 14.11 10.54 -15.78
CA GLY A 106 14.58 10.91 -14.43
C GLY A 106 14.22 9.93 -13.32
N MET A 107 13.54 8.81 -13.64
CA MET A 107 13.25 7.75 -12.67
C MET A 107 14.25 6.60 -12.81
N PHE A 108 14.83 6.15 -11.69
CA PHE A 108 15.68 4.96 -11.71
C PHE A 108 14.89 3.67 -11.93
N ALA A 109 13.61 3.70 -11.56
CA ALA A 109 12.67 2.60 -11.79
C ALA A 109 11.22 3.10 -11.81
N ALA A 110 10.37 2.35 -12.51
CA ALA A 110 8.92 2.44 -12.44
C ALA A 110 8.36 1.07 -12.03
N TRP A 111 7.41 1.05 -11.08
CA TRP A 111 6.88 -0.22 -10.57
C TRP A 111 5.40 -0.18 -10.24
N ILE A 112 4.83 -1.37 -10.13
CA ILE A 112 3.46 -1.61 -9.67
C ILE A 112 3.52 -2.78 -8.69
N PHE A 113 3.19 -2.55 -7.42
CA PHE A 113 3.26 -3.55 -6.36
C PHE A 113 1.91 -4.17 -6.01
N ASN A 114 0.84 -3.71 -6.62
CA ASN A 114 -0.50 -4.19 -6.35
C ASN A 114 -1.21 -4.70 -7.61
N ALA A 115 -0.45 -5.30 -8.53
CA ALA A 115 -0.98 -5.88 -9.74
C ALA A 115 -1.80 -7.14 -9.45
N ASN A 116 -2.77 -7.44 -10.30
CA ASN A 116 -3.46 -8.72 -10.29
C ASN A 116 -2.91 -9.65 -11.39
N SER A 117 -3.20 -10.94 -11.28
CA SER A 117 -2.70 -11.94 -12.23
C SER A 117 -3.13 -11.68 -13.68
N ARG A 118 -4.26 -10.99 -13.91
CA ARG A 118 -4.77 -10.68 -15.26
C ARG A 118 -4.01 -9.53 -15.92
N SER A 119 -3.49 -8.61 -15.13
CA SER A 119 -2.74 -7.45 -15.65
C SER A 119 -1.26 -7.78 -15.93
N GLN A 120 -0.73 -8.90 -15.45
CA GLN A 120 0.67 -9.30 -15.67
C GLN A 120 1.11 -9.29 -17.15
N PRO A 121 0.33 -9.86 -18.12
CA PRO A 121 0.72 -9.86 -19.51
C PRO A 121 0.86 -8.44 -20.09
N LEU A 122 0.09 -7.50 -19.54
CA LEU A 122 0.18 -6.10 -19.94
C LEU A 122 1.51 -5.48 -19.48
N TYR A 123 1.88 -5.67 -18.22
CA TYR A 123 3.14 -5.13 -17.67
C TYR A 123 4.37 -5.69 -18.37
N ARG A 124 4.40 -7.01 -18.65
CA ARG A 124 5.50 -7.64 -19.40
C ARG A 124 5.71 -7.05 -20.80
N ARG A 125 4.65 -6.54 -21.46
CA ARG A 125 4.75 -5.86 -22.75
C ARG A 125 5.40 -4.47 -22.69
N HIS A 126 5.58 -3.94 -21.49
CA HIS A 126 6.25 -2.67 -21.20
C HIS A 126 7.55 -2.89 -20.41
N ASP A 127 8.20 -4.04 -20.63
CA ASP A 127 9.49 -4.42 -20.04
C ASP A 127 9.51 -4.41 -18.52
N MET A 128 8.34 -4.54 -17.89
CA MET A 128 8.24 -4.68 -16.44
C MET A 128 8.36 -6.16 -16.06
N ILE A 129 9.45 -6.50 -15.39
CA ILE A 129 9.72 -7.84 -14.89
C ILE A 129 9.02 -8.10 -13.56
N ALA A 130 8.72 -9.37 -13.27
CA ALA A 130 8.28 -9.80 -11.95
C ALA A 130 9.46 -9.65 -10.97
N TRP A 131 9.30 -8.86 -9.91
CA TRP A 131 10.39 -8.54 -8.99
C TRP A 131 9.85 -8.12 -7.61
N PRO A 132 10.53 -8.46 -6.49
CA PRO A 132 11.73 -9.29 -6.41
C PRO A 132 11.43 -10.78 -6.61
N GLU A 133 12.30 -11.46 -7.35
CA GLU A 133 12.19 -12.91 -7.46
C GLU A 133 12.86 -13.62 -6.28
N PRO A 134 12.30 -14.75 -5.83
CA PRO A 134 11.07 -15.44 -6.27
C PRO A 134 9.80 -14.95 -5.55
N THR A 135 9.83 -13.87 -4.79
CA THR A 135 8.80 -13.47 -3.83
C THR A 135 7.81 -12.42 -4.36
N HIS A 136 7.89 -12.04 -5.63
CA HIS A 136 7.08 -10.96 -6.24
C HIS A 136 5.56 -11.07 -6.04
N ALA A 137 5.03 -12.25 -5.76
CA ALA A 137 3.61 -12.50 -5.52
C ALA A 137 3.31 -12.97 -4.10
N LEU A 138 4.33 -13.04 -3.23
CA LEU A 138 4.21 -13.58 -1.89
C LEU A 138 3.52 -12.60 -0.94
N LYS A 139 2.60 -13.13 -0.17
CA LYS A 139 1.95 -12.45 0.96
C LYS A 139 2.03 -13.31 2.20
N LEU A 140 2.33 -12.69 3.32
CA LEU A 140 2.37 -13.34 4.62
C LEU A 140 1.15 -12.91 5.46
N SER A 141 0.53 -13.86 6.15
CA SER A 141 -0.64 -13.58 6.98
C SER A 141 -0.55 -14.33 8.31
N TRP A 142 -0.51 -13.58 9.40
CA TRP A 142 -0.57 -14.10 10.77
C TRP A 142 -2.02 -14.04 11.25
N ILE A 143 -2.64 -15.19 11.44
CA ILE A 143 -4.00 -15.28 11.96
C ILE A 143 -3.98 -14.97 13.46
N LEU A 144 -4.73 -13.94 13.86
CA LEU A 144 -4.78 -13.47 15.25
C LEU A 144 -6.09 -13.85 15.95
N SER A 145 -7.19 -13.90 15.19
CA SER A 145 -8.50 -14.30 15.67
C SER A 145 -9.22 -15.13 14.60
N PRO A 146 -9.38 -16.44 14.78
CA PRO A 146 -10.04 -17.28 13.78
C PRO A 146 -11.54 -17.06 13.68
N LEU A 147 -12.21 -16.67 14.78
CA LEU A 147 -13.67 -16.52 14.81
C LEU A 147 -14.19 -15.46 13.81
N PRO A 148 -13.68 -14.23 13.77
CA PRO A 148 -14.11 -13.26 12.74
C PRO A 148 -13.83 -13.72 11.31
N LEU A 149 -12.75 -14.48 11.08
CA LEU A 149 -12.44 -15.04 9.75
C LEU A 149 -13.49 -16.08 9.33
N LEU A 150 -13.89 -16.95 10.25
CA LEU A 150 -14.95 -17.93 10.01
C LEU A 150 -16.30 -17.24 9.80
N ALA A 151 -16.66 -16.29 10.67
CA ALA A 151 -17.88 -15.51 10.54
C ALA A 151 -17.95 -14.78 9.17
N GLY A 152 -16.86 -14.13 8.74
CA GLY A 152 -16.80 -13.50 7.44
C GLY A 152 -16.98 -14.47 6.28
N ARG A 153 -16.48 -15.72 6.36
CA ARG A 153 -16.74 -16.75 5.34
C ARG A 153 -18.21 -17.14 5.28
N VAL A 154 -18.83 -17.36 6.44
CA VAL A 154 -20.25 -17.70 6.54
C VAL A 154 -21.12 -16.56 6.01
N LEU A 155 -20.86 -15.32 6.43
CA LEU A 155 -21.59 -14.13 5.96
C LEU A 155 -21.49 -13.96 4.44
N ARG A 156 -20.31 -14.14 3.85
CA ARG A 156 -20.15 -14.08 2.37
C ARG A 156 -20.91 -15.20 1.65
N ALA A 157 -20.92 -16.42 2.20
CA ALA A 157 -21.70 -17.51 1.61
C ALA A 157 -23.20 -17.21 1.68
N ALA A 158 -23.68 -16.73 2.82
CA ALA A 158 -25.08 -16.36 3.01
C ALA A 158 -25.49 -15.12 2.21
N TYR A 159 -24.60 -14.14 2.03
CA TYR A 159 -24.85 -12.94 1.22
C TYR A 159 -25.17 -13.27 -0.25
N ARG A 160 -24.64 -14.37 -0.77
CA ARG A 160 -24.96 -14.84 -2.13
C ARG A 160 -26.42 -15.26 -2.26
N ILE A 161 -27.05 -15.67 -1.16
CA ILE A 161 -28.43 -16.19 -1.10
C ILE A 161 -29.40 -15.08 -0.68
N ALA A 162 -29.02 -14.26 0.30
CA ALA A 162 -29.90 -13.25 0.91
C ALA A 162 -29.14 -11.92 1.18
N PRO A 163 -28.87 -11.10 0.16
CA PRO A 163 -28.00 -9.94 0.30
C PRO A 163 -28.53 -8.84 1.23
N HIS A 164 -29.85 -8.75 1.43
CA HIS A 164 -30.45 -7.63 2.19
C HIS A 164 -30.59 -7.88 3.70
N THR A 165 -30.48 -9.12 4.17
CA THR A 165 -30.74 -9.47 5.57
C THR A 165 -29.47 -9.54 6.45
N LEU A 166 -28.29 -9.46 5.86
CA LEU A 166 -27.03 -9.80 6.54
C LEU A 166 -26.15 -8.60 6.88
N THR A 167 -26.47 -7.41 6.36
CA THR A 167 -25.71 -6.18 6.63
C THR A 167 -25.77 -5.72 8.09
N ALA A 168 -26.81 -6.13 8.84
CA ALA A 168 -26.92 -5.82 10.25
C ALA A 168 -26.07 -6.73 11.16
N LEU A 169 -25.62 -7.88 10.66
CA LEU A 169 -24.85 -8.87 11.44
C LEU A 169 -23.34 -8.68 11.31
N ASP A 170 -22.86 -7.96 10.29
CA ASP A 170 -21.45 -7.76 10.08
C ASP A 170 -20.81 -6.90 11.17
N GLU A 171 -21.51 -5.86 11.65
CA GLU A 171 -21.02 -4.95 12.68
C GLU A 171 -20.70 -5.68 13.99
N PRO A 172 -21.65 -6.39 14.64
CA PRO A 172 -21.36 -7.08 15.89
C PRO A 172 -20.40 -8.27 15.73
N LEU A 173 -20.40 -8.95 14.60
CA LEU A 173 -19.59 -10.14 14.40
C LEU A 173 -18.16 -9.84 13.93
N LEU A 174 -17.99 -8.82 13.11
CA LEU A 174 -16.71 -8.52 12.46
C LEU A 174 -16.04 -7.27 13.02
N ASN A 175 -16.82 -6.28 13.48
CA ASN A 175 -16.33 -4.94 13.81
C ASN A 175 -16.46 -4.58 15.31
N ALA A 176 -16.89 -5.50 16.17
CA ALA A 176 -17.20 -5.24 17.58
C ALA A 176 -16.10 -4.50 18.38
N ARG A 177 -14.86 -4.60 17.93
CA ARG A 177 -13.70 -3.93 18.56
C ARG A 177 -13.23 -2.69 17.81
N LEU A 178 -13.70 -2.46 16.57
CA LEU A 178 -13.32 -1.28 15.83
C LEU A 178 -13.89 -0.01 16.48
N GLY A 179 -13.15 1.08 16.41
CA GLY A 179 -13.54 2.37 16.99
C GLY A 179 -13.44 2.45 18.51
N ARG A 180 -12.94 1.43 19.19
CA ARG A 180 -12.55 1.51 20.60
C ARG A 180 -11.11 1.99 20.69
N THR A 181 -10.80 2.86 21.66
CA THR A 181 -9.41 3.19 21.96
C THR A 181 -8.73 1.96 22.57
N PRO A 182 -7.77 1.33 21.88
CA PRO A 182 -7.17 0.12 22.40
C PRO A 182 -6.19 0.47 23.53
N ARG A 183 -6.17 -0.36 24.58
CA ARG A 183 -5.05 -0.38 25.51
C ARG A 183 -3.95 -1.25 24.89
N LEU A 184 -2.87 -0.63 24.45
CA LEU A 184 -1.74 -1.34 23.87
C LEU A 184 -0.79 -1.78 24.99
N THR A 185 -0.59 -3.07 25.10
CA THR A 185 0.54 -3.65 25.83
C THR A 185 1.58 -4.02 24.79
N LEU A 186 2.75 -3.43 24.86
CA LEU A 186 3.82 -3.65 23.89
C LEU A 186 4.97 -4.42 24.53
N PRO A 187 5.75 -5.21 23.77
CA PRO A 187 6.92 -5.89 24.26
C PRO A 187 7.98 -4.91 24.79
N ASN A 188 8.87 -5.41 25.65
CA ASN A 188 10.03 -4.63 26.06
C ASN A 188 10.84 -4.17 24.83
N GLY A 189 11.29 -2.93 24.87
CA GLY A 189 11.99 -2.31 23.75
C GLY A 189 11.10 -1.77 22.63
N VAL A 190 9.79 -2.01 22.65
CA VAL A 190 8.84 -1.43 21.66
C VAL A 190 8.00 -0.36 22.32
N ALA A 191 7.87 0.78 21.65
CA ALA A 191 7.03 1.89 22.07
C ALA A 191 6.27 2.48 20.86
N LEU A 192 5.22 3.25 21.14
CA LEU A 192 4.61 4.09 20.12
C LEU A 192 5.62 5.13 19.63
N LEU A 193 5.73 5.30 18.33
CA LEU A 193 6.50 6.37 17.72
C LEU A 193 5.60 7.59 17.55
N THR A 194 5.75 8.56 18.42
CA THR A 194 4.93 9.78 18.46
C THR A 194 5.70 11.02 18.03
N GLU A 195 7.04 10.95 18.06
CA GLU A 195 7.90 12.09 17.78
C GLU A 195 8.54 11.96 16.39
N LEU A 196 8.09 12.82 15.48
CA LEU A 196 8.59 12.93 14.11
C LEU A 196 9.15 14.32 13.83
N GLY A 197 9.73 14.95 14.84
CA GLY A 197 10.51 16.19 14.66
C GLY A 197 11.86 15.94 13.98
N ASP A 198 12.45 16.99 13.42
CA ASP A 198 13.72 16.85 12.67
C ASP A 198 14.91 16.53 13.58
N ASP A 199 14.80 16.82 14.92
CA ASP A 199 15.79 16.46 15.94
C ASP A 199 15.39 15.24 16.78
N SER A 200 14.32 14.52 16.38
CA SER A 200 13.78 13.39 17.14
C SER A 200 14.72 12.19 17.14
N PRO A 201 14.54 11.23 18.07
CA PRO A 201 15.23 9.94 18.00
C PRO A 201 15.00 9.20 16.67
N PHE A 202 13.83 9.37 16.06
CA PHE A 202 13.52 8.81 14.76
C PHE A 202 14.33 9.48 13.63
N ALA A 203 14.55 10.79 13.70
CA ALA A 203 15.39 11.48 12.72
C ALA A 203 16.82 10.92 12.73
N ARG A 204 17.38 10.69 13.92
CA ARG A 204 18.73 10.08 14.07
C ARG A 204 18.77 8.66 13.53
N PHE A 205 17.76 7.85 13.84
CA PHE A 205 17.60 6.52 13.26
C PHE A 205 17.59 6.56 11.73
N TRP A 206 16.81 7.46 11.13
CA TRP A 206 16.76 7.62 9.68
C TRP A 206 18.13 7.97 9.09
N GLN A 207 18.90 8.87 9.70
CA GLN A 207 20.22 9.21 9.22
C GLN A 207 21.18 8.01 9.25
N THR A 208 21.14 7.22 10.32
CA THR A 208 21.95 5.99 10.43
C THR A 208 21.51 4.96 9.37
N LEU A 209 20.20 4.72 9.23
CA LEU A 209 19.66 3.78 8.27
C LEU A 209 20.05 4.15 6.83
N LYS A 210 19.95 5.43 6.49
CA LYS A 210 20.33 5.97 5.19
C LYS A 210 21.81 5.73 4.86
N SER A 211 22.68 5.77 5.87
CA SER A 211 24.13 5.58 5.70
C SER A 211 24.56 4.12 5.50
N GLU A 212 23.66 3.15 5.59
CA GLU A 212 23.98 1.71 5.42
C GLU A 212 24.25 1.29 3.97
N GLY A 213 24.20 2.21 3.00
CA GLY A 213 24.46 1.91 1.59
C GLY A 213 23.35 1.12 0.88
N ARG A 214 22.16 1.04 1.48
CA ARG A 214 20.95 0.48 0.86
C ARG A 214 20.22 1.53 0.04
N LEU A 215 19.55 1.11 -1.03
CA LEU A 215 18.63 1.96 -1.78
C LEU A 215 17.30 2.01 -1.04
N LEU A 216 16.98 3.14 -0.42
CA LEU A 216 15.84 3.31 0.47
C LEU A 216 14.93 4.45 -0.01
N ALA A 217 13.63 4.22 -0.10
CA ALA A 217 12.68 5.32 -0.21
C ALA A 217 12.81 6.25 1.01
N ASP A 218 12.58 7.52 0.81
CA ASP A 218 12.72 8.52 1.87
C ASP A 218 11.72 8.29 3.00
N ARG A 219 12.26 8.05 4.19
CA ARG A 219 11.52 7.87 5.45
C ARG A 219 11.87 8.98 6.45
N SER A 220 12.38 10.11 5.96
CA SER A 220 12.64 11.26 6.82
C SER A 220 11.40 11.69 7.59
N PRO A 221 11.55 12.33 8.75
CA PRO A 221 10.42 12.86 9.50
C PRO A 221 9.48 13.72 8.66
N ALA A 222 10.04 14.53 7.76
CA ALA A 222 9.25 15.39 6.86
C ALA A 222 8.35 14.59 5.92
N VAL A 223 8.88 13.52 5.30
CA VAL A 223 8.09 12.65 4.40
C VAL A 223 7.06 11.84 5.17
N LEU A 224 7.39 11.33 6.37
CA LEU A 224 6.40 10.64 7.20
C LEU A 224 5.28 11.60 7.63
N ARG A 225 5.60 12.82 8.07
CA ARG A 225 4.58 13.84 8.39
C ARG A 225 3.67 14.13 7.20
N TRP A 226 4.24 14.25 5.99
CA TRP A 226 3.45 14.43 4.77
C TRP A 226 2.51 13.24 4.52
N ARG A 227 3.00 12.00 4.65
CA ARG A 227 2.15 10.80 4.49
C ARG A 227 1.04 10.73 5.53
N LEU A 228 1.32 11.09 6.76
CA LEU A 228 0.32 11.11 7.85
C LEU A 228 -0.69 12.25 7.72
N ALA A 229 -0.38 13.26 6.94
CA ALA A 229 -1.28 14.38 6.64
C ALA A 229 -2.23 14.11 5.45
N ASP A 230 -2.30 12.88 4.94
CA ASP A 230 -3.29 12.51 3.91
C ASP A 230 -4.72 12.78 4.43
N PRO A 231 -5.48 13.69 3.77
CA PRO A 231 -6.81 14.09 4.25
C PRO A 231 -7.83 12.96 4.28
N ASP A 232 -7.58 11.87 3.56
CA ASP A 232 -8.48 10.72 3.49
C ASP A 232 -8.16 9.64 4.53
N LEU A 233 -7.15 9.85 5.37
CA LEU A 233 -6.86 8.99 6.51
C LEU A 233 -7.89 9.24 7.61
N THR A 234 -8.86 8.35 7.74
CA THR A 234 -9.86 8.41 8.80
C THR A 234 -9.36 7.89 10.14
N VAL A 235 -8.37 7.01 10.11
CA VAL A 235 -7.67 6.46 11.28
C VAL A 235 -6.17 6.58 11.03
N PRO A 236 -5.43 7.24 11.93
CA PRO A 236 -3.98 7.33 11.79
C PRO A 236 -3.34 5.94 11.76
N PRO A 237 -2.31 5.72 10.92
CA PRO A 237 -1.52 4.52 10.98
C PRO A 237 -0.88 4.31 12.36
N LEU A 238 -0.76 3.06 12.78
CA LEU A 238 0.02 2.68 13.94
C LEU A 238 1.49 2.82 13.60
N LEU A 239 2.23 3.60 14.37
CA LEU A 239 3.67 3.72 14.29
C LEU A 239 4.30 3.13 15.57
N LEU A 240 5.20 2.18 15.39
CA LEU A 240 5.99 1.59 16.48
C LEU A 240 7.48 1.85 16.25
N ALA A 241 8.21 2.05 17.33
CA ALA A 241 9.66 2.10 17.33
C ALA A 241 10.23 0.99 18.22
N HIS A 242 11.26 0.31 17.74
CA HIS A 242 12.13 -0.52 18.57
C HIS A 242 13.28 0.32 19.11
N ARG A 243 13.58 0.15 20.39
CA ARG A 243 14.67 0.87 21.08
C ARG A 243 15.65 -0.10 21.70
N ARG A 244 16.91 0.12 21.44
CA ARG A 244 18.04 -0.58 22.09
C ARG A 244 18.95 0.48 22.72
N ASN A 245 19.21 0.35 24.01
CA ASN A 245 20.02 1.30 24.79
C ASN A 245 19.56 2.77 24.65
N GLY A 246 18.24 3.00 24.60
CA GLY A 246 17.63 4.32 24.47
C GLY A 246 17.55 4.88 23.05
N ALA A 247 18.29 4.32 22.09
CA ALA A 247 18.26 4.72 20.70
C ALA A 247 17.19 3.95 19.91
N VAL A 248 16.57 4.58 18.92
CA VAL A 248 15.69 3.89 17.95
C VAL A 248 16.59 3.11 17.00
N THR A 249 16.33 1.82 16.86
CA THR A 249 17.06 0.90 15.95
C THR A 249 16.17 0.24 14.93
N GLY A 250 14.86 0.43 15.04
CA GLY A 250 13.90 -0.05 14.06
C GLY A 250 12.55 0.63 14.23
N TYR A 251 11.74 0.59 13.17
CA TYR A 251 10.37 1.08 13.23
C TYR A 251 9.44 0.23 12.36
N ALA A 252 8.16 0.33 12.67
CA ALA A 252 7.09 -0.26 11.86
C ALA A 252 5.96 0.74 11.69
N MET A 253 5.37 0.75 10.50
CA MET A 253 4.13 1.46 10.19
C MET A 253 3.08 0.44 9.76
N ALA A 254 1.90 0.49 10.34
CA ALA A 254 0.80 -0.41 9.98
C ALA A 254 -0.53 0.34 9.95
N GLN A 255 -1.41 -0.07 9.05
CA GLN A 255 -2.71 0.55 8.84
C GLN A 255 -3.83 -0.47 8.97
N MET A 256 -4.84 -0.14 9.75
CA MET A 256 -6.05 -0.94 9.82
C MET A 256 -6.82 -0.80 8.50
N ALA A 257 -7.15 -1.92 7.86
CA ALA A 257 -7.84 -1.95 6.59
C ALA A 257 -8.96 -3.00 6.59
N LYS A 258 -9.94 -2.78 5.73
CA LYS A 258 -11.02 -3.73 5.51
C LYS A 258 -11.43 -3.70 4.04
N ALA A 259 -11.42 -4.84 3.37
CA ALA A 259 -11.70 -4.90 1.95
C ALA A 259 -13.16 -4.56 1.60
N ASN A 260 -14.10 -5.00 2.43
CA ASN A 260 -15.54 -4.72 2.32
C ASN A 260 -16.25 -4.99 3.65
N SER A 261 -17.54 -4.78 3.74
CA SER A 261 -18.34 -4.96 4.96
C SER A 261 -18.29 -6.39 5.51
N LEU A 262 -18.21 -7.39 4.64
CA LEU A 262 -18.24 -8.82 5.00
C LEU A 262 -16.87 -9.43 5.27
N GLU A 263 -15.79 -8.66 5.11
CA GLU A 263 -14.44 -9.10 5.45
C GLU A 263 -14.08 -8.62 6.87
N PRO A 264 -13.40 -9.46 7.66
CA PRO A 264 -12.89 -9.01 8.94
C PRO A 264 -11.75 -7.99 8.77
N PRO A 265 -11.55 -7.11 9.76
CA PRO A 265 -10.46 -6.14 9.73
C PRO A 265 -9.10 -6.82 9.70
N VAL A 266 -8.18 -6.21 8.99
CA VAL A 266 -6.79 -6.65 8.84
C VAL A 266 -5.89 -5.49 9.24
N LEU A 267 -4.85 -5.73 10.03
CA LEU A 267 -3.76 -4.77 10.19
C LEU A 267 -2.74 -5.05 9.08
N GLU A 268 -2.61 -4.12 8.13
CA GLU A 268 -1.65 -4.20 7.03
C GLU A 268 -0.34 -3.56 7.48
N ILE A 269 0.76 -4.30 7.38
CA ILE A 269 2.10 -3.74 7.57
C ILE A 269 2.42 -2.93 6.32
N ILE A 270 2.58 -1.63 6.50
CA ILE A 270 2.95 -0.70 5.43
C ILE A 270 4.46 -0.58 5.32
N ASP A 271 5.14 -0.53 6.46
CA ASP A 271 6.59 -0.43 6.51
C ASP A 271 7.17 -1.18 7.71
N LEU A 272 8.37 -1.72 7.54
CA LEU A 272 9.06 -2.49 8.57
C LEU A 272 10.55 -2.44 8.30
N GLU A 273 11.25 -1.53 8.98
CA GLU A 273 12.68 -1.30 8.79
C GLU A 273 13.44 -1.29 10.11
N ALA A 274 14.69 -1.72 10.05
CA ALA A 274 15.60 -1.66 11.17
C ALA A 274 17.05 -1.55 10.70
N LEU A 275 17.94 -1.10 11.57
CA LEU A 275 19.38 -1.09 11.33
C LEU A 275 19.89 -2.53 11.10
N ALA A 276 20.93 -2.65 10.29
CA ALA A 276 21.52 -3.95 9.95
C ALA A 276 22.16 -4.65 11.15
N ASP A 277 22.65 -3.87 12.10
CA ASP A 277 23.31 -4.38 13.32
C ASP A 277 22.33 -4.80 14.45
N ASP A 278 21.02 -4.67 14.22
CA ASP A 278 19.99 -5.05 15.18
C ASP A 278 19.05 -6.14 14.61
N SER A 279 19.50 -7.38 14.70
CA SER A 279 18.74 -8.55 14.21
C SER A 279 17.44 -8.81 15.00
N GLU A 280 17.32 -8.33 16.24
CA GLU A 280 16.15 -8.52 17.10
C GLU A 280 15.07 -7.44 16.90
N ALA A 281 15.40 -6.32 16.25
CA ALA A 281 14.45 -5.21 16.09
C ALA A 281 13.20 -5.63 15.32
N ILE A 282 13.34 -6.25 14.15
CA ILE A 282 12.18 -6.69 13.34
C ILE A 282 11.37 -7.78 14.05
N PRO A 283 11.94 -8.87 14.58
CA PRO A 283 11.18 -9.86 15.34
C PRO A 283 10.41 -9.25 16.51
N THR A 284 11.00 -8.33 17.26
CA THR A 284 10.35 -7.69 18.41
C THR A 284 9.25 -6.71 17.97
N LEU A 285 9.45 -5.96 16.88
CA LEU A 285 8.40 -5.13 16.26
C LEU A 285 7.22 -5.99 15.79
N MET A 286 7.48 -7.17 15.23
CA MET A 286 6.43 -8.10 14.83
C MET A 286 5.60 -8.61 16.02
N ASP A 287 6.22 -8.85 17.17
CA ASP A 287 5.47 -9.16 18.40
C ASP A 287 4.60 -7.99 18.82
N GLY A 288 5.13 -6.77 18.78
CA GLY A 288 4.39 -5.54 19.06
C GLY A 288 3.20 -5.34 18.10
N LEU A 289 3.42 -5.51 16.80
CA LEU A 289 2.37 -5.43 15.78
C LEU A 289 1.26 -6.47 16.00
N LYS A 290 1.61 -7.72 16.35
CA LYS A 290 0.62 -8.77 16.64
C LYS A 290 -0.21 -8.44 17.89
N GLN A 291 0.42 -7.92 18.95
CA GLN A 291 -0.26 -7.51 20.17
C GLN A 291 -1.19 -6.32 19.90
N ALA A 292 -0.68 -5.29 19.22
CA ALA A 292 -1.47 -4.13 18.83
C ALA A 292 -2.64 -4.51 17.92
N ALA A 293 -2.41 -5.36 16.92
CA ALA A 293 -3.46 -5.82 16.01
C ALA A 293 -4.62 -6.52 16.75
N ARG A 294 -4.29 -7.38 17.74
CA ARG A 294 -5.32 -8.02 18.60
C ARG A 294 -6.09 -6.99 19.43
N ALA A 295 -5.40 -6.04 20.03
CA ALA A 295 -6.01 -5.00 20.85
C ALA A 295 -6.93 -4.09 20.00
N MET A 296 -6.52 -3.78 18.77
CA MET A 296 -7.29 -3.00 17.80
C MET A 296 -8.44 -3.78 17.14
N GLY A 297 -8.55 -5.07 17.36
CA GLY A 297 -9.62 -5.91 16.82
C GLY A 297 -9.37 -6.48 15.43
N ALA A 298 -8.13 -6.45 14.94
CA ALA A 298 -7.79 -7.11 13.68
C ALA A 298 -7.89 -8.63 13.79
N ALA A 299 -8.46 -9.26 12.78
CA ALA A 299 -8.52 -10.71 12.70
C ALA A 299 -7.20 -11.33 12.25
N LYS A 300 -6.40 -10.58 11.52
CA LYS A 300 -5.06 -10.97 11.07
C LYS A 300 -4.15 -9.76 10.91
N LEU A 301 -2.85 -10.02 10.97
CA LEU A 301 -1.79 -9.14 10.49
C LEU A 301 -1.36 -9.63 9.11
N ARG A 302 -1.04 -8.72 8.19
CA ARG A 302 -0.62 -9.07 6.82
C ARG A 302 0.57 -8.23 6.37
N LEU A 303 1.48 -8.86 5.65
CA LEU A 303 2.59 -8.22 4.94
C LEU A 303 2.56 -8.64 3.48
N GLN A 304 2.61 -7.67 2.59
CA GLN A 304 2.74 -7.83 1.15
C GLN A 304 4.08 -7.22 0.70
N THR A 305 4.45 -7.38 -0.56
CA THR A 305 5.76 -6.93 -1.05
C THR A 305 6.88 -7.48 -0.17
N VAL A 306 7.08 -8.78 -0.25
CA VAL A 306 8.04 -9.51 0.60
C VAL A 306 9.29 -9.80 -0.20
N THR A 307 10.44 -9.38 0.30
CA THR A 307 11.74 -9.72 -0.30
C THR A 307 12.35 -10.94 0.37
N PRO A 308 13.29 -11.66 -0.28
CA PRO A 308 14.05 -12.73 0.37
C PRO A 308 14.78 -12.25 1.62
N GLN A 309 15.37 -11.05 1.57
CA GLN A 309 16.02 -10.44 2.74
C GLN A 309 15.01 -10.12 3.84
N GLY A 310 13.83 -9.58 3.49
CA GLY A 310 12.72 -9.34 4.42
C GLY A 310 12.28 -10.62 5.12
N LEU A 311 12.16 -11.73 4.39
CA LEU A 311 11.87 -13.05 4.98
C LEU A 311 12.92 -13.45 6.02
N THR A 312 14.19 -13.32 5.69
CA THR A 312 15.29 -13.64 6.63
C THR A 312 15.19 -12.77 7.89
N ARG A 313 14.95 -11.47 7.74
CA ARG A 313 14.86 -10.52 8.86
C ARG A 313 13.63 -10.71 9.73
N LEU A 314 12.57 -11.36 9.23
CA LEU A 314 11.41 -11.73 10.06
C LEU A 314 11.76 -12.77 11.14
N GLY A 315 12.86 -13.51 10.99
CA GLY A 315 13.33 -14.50 11.96
C GLY A 315 12.23 -15.52 12.31
N ARG A 316 11.94 -15.69 13.61
CA ARG A 316 10.89 -16.60 14.12
C ARG A 316 9.48 -16.34 13.57
N HIS A 317 9.25 -15.23 12.92
CA HIS A 317 7.96 -14.89 12.32
C HIS A 317 7.84 -15.26 10.83
N ALA A 318 8.89 -15.78 10.20
CA ALA A 318 8.88 -16.19 8.81
C ALA A 318 8.09 -17.49 8.55
N ASP A 319 7.93 -18.34 9.58
CA ASP A 319 7.09 -19.55 9.52
C ASP A 319 5.61 -19.19 9.76
N VAL A 320 4.91 -18.91 8.67
CA VAL A 320 3.57 -18.32 8.68
C VAL A 320 2.79 -18.73 7.44
N THR A 321 1.48 -18.52 7.45
CA THR A 321 0.63 -18.75 6.30
C THR A 321 1.10 -17.90 5.11
N ARG A 322 1.55 -18.57 4.05
CA ARG A 322 1.95 -17.98 2.78
C ARG A 322 0.81 -18.08 1.79
N GLN A 323 0.62 -17.01 1.04
CA GLN A 323 -0.35 -16.96 -0.04
C GLN A 323 0.32 -16.35 -1.26
N GLU A 324 0.17 -16.98 -2.40
CA GLU A 324 0.62 -16.49 -3.70
C GLU A 324 -0.58 -16.28 -4.63
N GLY A 325 -0.41 -15.37 -5.59
CA GLY A 325 -1.44 -15.09 -6.58
C GLY A 325 -2.53 -14.13 -6.10
N GLY A 326 -3.54 -13.90 -6.95
CA GLY A 326 -4.57 -12.88 -6.75
C GLY A 326 -4.04 -11.46 -6.97
N TRP A 327 -4.26 -10.57 -6.01
CA TRP A 327 -3.71 -9.20 -5.98
C TRP A 327 -2.33 -9.17 -5.28
N GLY A 328 -1.56 -8.11 -5.55
CA GLY A 328 -0.29 -7.86 -4.88
C GLY A 328 0.91 -8.50 -5.57
N HIS A 329 0.83 -8.68 -6.89
CA HIS A 329 2.00 -9.03 -7.70
C HIS A 329 2.84 -7.78 -7.95
N CYS A 330 4.14 -7.90 -7.74
CA CYS A 330 5.09 -6.84 -7.97
C CYS A 330 5.73 -6.96 -9.36
N HIS A 331 5.72 -5.85 -10.09
CA HIS A 331 6.37 -5.72 -11.40
C HIS A 331 7.16 -4.42 -11.43
N VAL A 332 8.40 -4.48 -11.92
CA VAL A 332 9.33 -3.35 -11.96
C VAL A 332 10.00 -3.26 -13.32
N ARG A 333 10.16 -2.06 -13.82
CA ARG A 333 11.10 -1.73 -14.90
C ARG A 333 12.19 -0.85 -14.31
N PHE A 334 13.42 -1.30 -14.35
CA PHE A 334 14.59 -0.50 -13.98
C PHE A 334 15.08 0.30 -15.19
N ALA A 335 15.50 1.52 -14.95
CA ALA A 335 16.14 2.33 -16.00
C ALA A 335 17.55 1.82 -16.27
N GLU A 336 17.98 1.96 -17.50
CA GLU A 336 19.36 1.67 -17.89
C GLU A 336 20.33 2.61 -17.16
N GLY A 337 21.44 2.07 -16.64
CA GLY A 337 22.41 2.84 -15.84
C GLY A 337 21.92 3.25 -14.44
N GLY A 338 20.79 2.74 -14.01
CA GLY A 338 20.30 2.94 -12.64
C GLY A 338 21.12 2.21 -11.58
N PRO A 339 20.80 2.37 -10.29
CA PRO A 339 21.46 1.64 -9.20
C PRO A 339 21.23 0.13 -9.33
N ASP A 340 22.12 -0.66 -8.72
CA ASP A 340 21.96 -2.12 -8.66
C ASP A 340 20.64 -2.47 -7.94
N PRO A 341 19.73 -3.19 -8.60
CA PRO A 341 18.48 -3.63 -7.99
C PRO A 341 18.65 -4.42 -6.69
N ALA A 342 19.75 -5.11 -6.49
CA ALA A 342 20.05 -5.89 -5.28
C ALA A 342 20.19 -5.00 -4.03
N LEU A 343 20.45 -3.70 -4.18
CA LEU A 343 20.53 -2.74 -3.08
C LEU A 343 19.15 -2.33 -2.57
N TRP A 344 18.09 -2.61 -3.32
CA TRP A 344 16.71 -2.26 -2.96
C TRP A 344 15.97 -3.45 -2.37
N SER A 345 15.55 -3.33 -1.12
CA SER A 345 14.66 -4.29 -0.46
C SER A 345 13.34 -3.57 -0.17
N PRO A 346 12.40 -3.54 -1.14
CA PRO A 346 11.15 -2.80 -0.99
C PRO A 346 10.27 -3.36 0.10
N THR A 347 9.50 -2.46 0.69
CA THR A 347 8.37 -2.75 1.55
C THR A 347 7.07 -2.25 0.90
N PRO A 348 5.88 -2.54 1.45
CA PRO A 348 4.63 -1.93 0.97
C PRO A 348 4.65 -0.40 0.97
N TYR A 349 5.51 0.24 1.78
CA TYR A 349 5.71 1.69 1.81
C TYR A 349 6.17 2.25 0.47
N ASP A 350 6.98 1.51 -0.26
CA ASP A 350 7.51 1.89 -1.56
C ASP A 350 6.45 1.77 -2.67
N GLY A 351 5.33 1.08 -2.39
CA GLY A 351 4.22 0.92 -3.32
C GLY A 351 3.07 1.91 -3.09
N ASP A 352 1.95 1.59 -3.72
CA ASP A 352 0.70 2.36 -3.64
C ASP A 352 -0.21 1.93 -2.47
N TYR A 353 0.26 1.04 -1.59
CA TYR A 353 -0.58 0.48 -0.54
C TYR A 353 -1.17 1.54 0.39
N ALA A 354 -0.37 2.49 0.84
CA ALA A 354 -0.83 3.57 1.72
C ALA A 354 -1.88 4.49 1.05
N VAL A 355 -1.91 4.53 -0.29
CA VAL A 355 -2.84 5.36 -1.08
C VAL A 355 -4.09 4.57 -1.47
N CYS A 356 -3.95 3.27 -1.72
CA CYS A 356 -5.01 2.39 -2.24
C CYS A 356 -5.71 1.57 -1.16
N LEU A 357 -5.11 1.42 0.03
CA LEU A 357 -5.75 0.75 1.15
C LEU A 357 -6.99 1.51 1.60
N ARG A 358 -8.03 0.74 1.84
CA ARG A 358 -9.26 1.27 2.42
C ARG A 358 -9.04 1.54 3.88
N PRO A 359 -9.33 2.74 4.35
CA PRO A 359 -9.42 2.98 5.77
C PRO A 359 -10.44 2.03 6.38
N VAL A 360 -10.31 1.82 7.67
CA VAL A 360 -11.28 1.04 8.46
C VAL A 360 -12.67 1.58 8.20
N PRO A 361 -13.66 0.72 8.04
CA PRO A 361 -15.04 1.18 7.99
C PRO A 361 -15.30 1.99 9.24
N LEU A 362 -15.78 3.19 9.06
CA LEU A 362 -16.44 3.94 10.08
C LEU A 362 -17.63 3.11 10.60
N ARG A 363 -18.14 3.43 11.78
CA ARG A 363 -19.30 2.77 12.39
C ARG A 363 -20.55 2.78 11.51
N GLU A 364 -20.61 3.61 10.49
CA GLU A 364 -21.69 3.62 9.53
C GLU A 364 -21.51 2.52 8.50
N PRO A 365 -22.52 1.66 8.29
CA PRO A 365 -22.47 0.66 7.25
C PRO A 365 -22.30 1.35 5.89
N VAL A 366 -21.14 1.18 5.29
CA VAL A 366 -20.97 1.56 3.88
C VAL A 366 -21.94 0.68 3.09
N PRO A 367 -22.92 1.26 2.36
CA PRO A 367 -23.83 0.46 1.55
C PRO A 367 -23.01 -0.50 0.70
N ALA A 368 -23.37 -1.78 0.70
CA ALA A 368 -22.69 -2.79 -0.10
C ALA A 368 -22.68 -2.31 -1.55
N ARG A 369 -21.55 -1.81 -2.03
CA ARG A 369 -21.43 -1.33 -3.40
C ARG A 369 -21.60 -2.53 -4.31
N ARG A 370 -22.65 -2.53 -5.11
CA ARG A 370 -22.87 -3.52 -6.16
C ARG A 370 -21.61 -3.58 -7.02
N GLY A 371 -20.93 -4.70 -7.03
CA GLY A 371 -19.79 -4.94 -7.90
C GLY A 371 -18.43 -5.16 -7.22
N LEU A 372 -18.31 -5.10 -5.90
CA LEU A 372 -17.05 -5.36 -5.20
C LEU A 372 -16.89 -6.81 -4.73
N THR A 373 -17.35 -7.75 -5.46
CA THR A 373 -16.72 -9.06 -5.51
C THR A 373 -15.65 -8.99 -6.58
N VAL A 374 -14.44 -8.64 -6.19
CA VAL A 374 -13.23 -8.71 -7.04
C VAL A 374 -13.00 -10.13 -7.61
N GLY A 375 -13.86 -11.08 -7.25
CA GLY A 375 -13.88 -12.43 -7.80
C GLY A 375 -15.06 -12.77 -8.73
N ALA A 376 -16.13 -11.98 -8.77
CA ALA A 376 -17.31 -12.37 -9.53
C ALA A 376 -17.48 -11.64 -10.88
N ALA A 377 -16.85 -10.49 -11.07
CA ALA A 377 -16.90 -9.76 -12.35
C ALA A 377 -16.08 -10.41 -13.48
N THR A 378 -15.53 -11.59 -13.25
CA THR A 378 -14.57 -12.19 -14.17
C THR A 378 -14.98 -13.56 -14.71
N ALA A 379 -16.22 -13.96 -14.46
CA ALA A 379 -16.73 -15.22 -15.00
C ALA A 379 -17.63 -15.05 -16.25
N ARG A 380 -17.80 -13.86 -16.78
CA ARG A 380 -18.53 -13.66 -18.04
C ARG A 380 -17.89 -12.56 -18.88
N ALA A 381 -17.02 -12.94 -19.78
CA ALA A 381 -16.83 -12.51 -21.17
C ALA A 381 -15.71 -13.34 -21.79
#